data_5cdef7516aeb7c49b5429c1a41873157
#
_entry.id   5cdef7516aeb7c49b5429c1a41873157
#
_cell.length_a   1.000
_cell.length_b   1.000
_cell.length_c   1.000
_cell.angle_alpha   90.00
_cell.angle_beta   90.00
_cell.angle_gamma   90.00
#
_symmetry.space_group_name_H-M   'P 1'
#
loop_
_entity.id
_entity.type
_entity.pdbx_description
1 polymer ?
#
loop_
_entity_poly.entity_id
_entity_poly.type
_entity_poly.pdbx_seq_one_letter_code
_entity_poly.pdbx_strand_id
1 'polypeptide(L)'
;MDKIIVQSEDFDLTTEVALAKASNSNIGAIVSFVGTVRDLESKNLNTMTLEHYPGMTEKSLKSIVDKAKNKWELQSVTIIHRIGKLDVNDQIVLVITASRHRQEAFDSCNFI
;
A
#
# COMPACT_ATOMS: atom_id res chain seq x y z
N MET A 1 -7.06 10.59 6.97
CA MET A 1 -5.71 10.94 6.48
C MET A 1 -5.29 9.95 5.42
N ASP A 2 -4.76 10.44 4.33
CA ASP A 2 -4.26 9.58 3.27
C ASP A 2 -2.75 9.78 3.14
N LYS A 3 -2.04 8.68 2.93
CA LYS A 3 -0.59 8.70 2.77
C LYS A 3 -0.25 7.88 1.52
N ILE A 4 0.26 8.55 0.52
CA ILE A 4 0.65 7.92 -0.74
C ILE A 4 2.10 8.28 -1.01
N ILE A 5 2.98 7.28 -0.92
CA ILE A 5 4.42 7.49 -1.03
C ILE A 5 5.02 6.50 -2.02
N VAL A 6 5.91 7.00 -2.86
CA VAL A 6 6.79 6.19 -3.72
C VAL A 6 8.20 6.42 -3.23
N GLN A 7 8.91 5.36 -2.86
CA GLN A 7 10.23 5.47 -2.24
C GLN A 7 11.07 4.22 -2.52
N SER A 8 12.38 4.35 -2.38
CA SER A 8 13.29 3.21 -2.48
C SER A 8 13.46 2.50 -1.14
N GLU A 9 13.28 3.22 -0.04
CA GLU A 9 13.46 2.69 1.31
C GLU A 9 12.36 1.71 1.68
N ASP A 10 12.70 0.78 2.56
CA ASP A 10 11.74 -0.17 3.11
C ASP A 10 10.76 0.52 4.06
N PHE A 11 9.73 -0.19 4.44
CA PHE A 11 8.72 0.31 5.39
C PHE A 11 8.52 -0.71 6.51
N ASP A 12 8.03 -0.23 7.64
CA ASP A 12 7.72 -1.07 8.78
C ASP A 12 6.20 -1.14 8.97
N LEU A 13 5.63 -2.32 8.77
CA LEU A 13 4.19 -2.53 8.84
C LEU A 13 3.62 -2.10 10.19
N THR A 14 4.27 -2.47 11.28
CA THR A 14 3.78 -2.15 12.62
C THR A 14 3.68 -0.64 12.82
N THR A 15 4.69 0.09 12.39
CA THR A 15 4.71 1.55 12.49
C THR A 15 3.60 2.17 11.65
N GLU A 16 3.42 1.70 10.43
CA GLU A 16 2.41 2.27 9.53
C GLU A 16 0.99 1.97 10.01
N VAL A 17 0.74 0.79 10.55
CA VAL A 17 -0.56 0.46 11.15
C VAL A 17 -0.84 1.35 12.36
N ALA A 18 0.16 1.59 13.19
CA ALA A 18 0.00 2.46 14.36
C ALA A 18 -0.34 3.89 13.94
N LEU A 19 0.30 4.41 12.90
CA LEU A 19 0.00 5.74 12.37
C LEU A 19 -1.42 5.81 11.81
N ALA A 20 -1.86 4.80 11.09
CA ALA A 20 -3.22 4.75 10.56
C ALA A 20 -4.25 4.74 11.69
N LYS A 21 -4.03 3.93 12.73
CA LYS A 21 -4.92 3.88 13.89
C LYS A 21 -5.06 5.24 14.58
N ALA A 22 -3.96 5.96 14.70
CA ALA A 22 -3.94 7.25 15.41
C ALA A 22 -4.61 8.36 14.63
N SER A 23 -4.87 8.17 13.33
CA SER A 23 -5.37 9.25 12.47
C SER A 23 -6.84 9.60 12.69
N ASN A 24 -7.64 8.70 13.25
CA ASN A 24 -9.08 8.91 13.39
C ASN A 24 -9.64 7.98 14.45
N SER A 25 -10.49 8.52 15.35
CA SER A 25 -11.10 7.75 16.44
C SER A 25 -12.27 6.84 15.98
N ASN A 26 -12.75 7.01 14.74
CA ASN A 26 -13.87 6.23 14.22
C ASN A 26 -13.44 4.97 13.47
N ILE A 27 -12.17 4.60 13.55
CA ILE A 27 -11.68 3.40 12.88
C ILE A 27 -12.06 2.18 13.71
N GLY A 28 -12.83 1.29 13.09
CA GLY A 28 -13.22 0.01 13.69
C GLY A 28 -12.56 -1.19 13.02
N ALA A 29 -11.98 -1.01 11.83
CA ALA A 29 -11.34 -2.10 11.09
C ALA A 29 -10.16 -1.56 10.30
N ILE A 30 -9.07 -2.32 10.31
CA ILE A 30 -7.88 -2.02 9.54
C ILE A 30 -7.48 -3.28 8.78
N VAL A 31 -7.29 -3.15 7.47
CA VAL A 31 -6.80 -4.23 6.63
C VAL A 31 -5.49 -3.79 5.98
N SER A 32 -4.49 -4.65 6.02
CA SER A 32 -3.20 -4.39 5.39
C SER A 32 -2.87 -5.49 4.39
N PHE A 33 -2.26 -5.08 3.30
CA PHE A 33 -1.71 -5.97 2.29
C PHE A 33 -0.24 -5.62 2.08
N VAL A 34 0.62 -6.63 2.12
CA VAL A 34 2.05 -6.46 1.82
C VAL A 34 2.37 -7.35 0.62
N GLY A 35 2.90 -6.74 -0.44
CA GLY A 35 3.43 -7.47 -1.57
C GLY A 35 4.94 -7.61 -1.44
N THR A 36 5.46 -8.77 -1.81
CA THR A 36 6.90 -9.05 -1.73
C THR A 36 7.42 -9.60 -3.05
N VAL A 37 8.74 -9.49 -3.24
CA VAL A 37 9.39 -10.06 -4.42
C VAL A 37 9.42 -11.57 -4.28
N ARG A 38 8.77 -12.24 -5.22
CA ARG A 38 8.67 -13.68 -5.27
C ARG A 38 9.87 -14.27 -5.99
N ASP A 39 10.30 -15.47 -5.58
CA ASP A 39 11.35 -16.19 -6.27
C ASP A 39 10.87 -16.59 -7.67
N LEU A 40 11.62 -16.18 -8.71
CA LEU A 40 11.33 -16.52 -10.10
C LEU A 40 12.27 -17.63 -10.56
N GLU A 41 12.07 -18.82 -10.01
CA GLU A 41 12.92 -20.00 -10.25
C GLU A 41 13.21 -20.25 -11.73
N SER A 42 12.22 -20.07 -12.59
CA SER A 42 12.36 -20.31 -14.02
C SER A 42 13.35 -19.37 -14.71
N LYS A 43 13.74 -18.29 -14.07
CA LYS A 43 14.63 -17.28 -14.62
C LYS A 43 15.92 -17.09 -13.83
N ASN A 44 16.10 -17.82 -12.74
CA ASN A 44 17.26 -17.68 -11.87
C ASN A 44 17.52 -16.23 -11.44
N LEU A 45 16.46 -15.45 -11.28
CA LEU A 45 16.57 -14.04 -10.90
C LEU A 45 16.42 -13.92 -9.39
N ASN A 46 17.43 -13.34 -8.74
CA ASN A 46 17.40 -13.04 -7.32
C ASN A 46 17.01 -11.61 -7.03
N THR A 47 16.93 -10.77 -8.07
CA THR A 47 16.64 -9.35 -7.92
C THR A 47 15.61 -8.91 -8.96
N MET A 48 14.90 -7.85 -8.61
CA MET A 48 13.94 -7.17 -9.49
C MET A 48 14.20 -5.67 -9.41
N THR A 49 14.10 -4.99 -10.54
CA THR A 49 14.20 -3.53 -10.56
C THR A 49 12.86 -2.93 -10.94
N LEU A 50 12.35 -2.05 -10.10
CA LEU A 50 11.09 -1.36 -10.34
C LEU A 50 11.40 0.06 -10.79
N GLU A 51 10.88 0.44 -11.94
CA GLU A 51 11.08 1.76 -12.49
C GLU A 51 10.12 2.75 -11.86
N HIS A 52 10.60 3.98 -11.73
CA HIS A 52 9.80 5.09 -11.23
C HIS A 52 9.68 6.17 -12.29
N TYR A 53 8.45 6.57 -12.54
CA TYR A 53 8.15 7.69 -13.43
C TYR A 53 7.66 8.85 -12.55
N PRO A 54 8.56 9.79 -12.15
CA PRO A 54 8.21 10.84 -11.19
C PRO A 54 6.94 11.60 -11.57
N GLY A 55 6.05 11.76 -10.62
CA GLY A 55 4.77 12.42 -10.80
C GLY A 55 3.67 11.54 -11.39
N MET A 56 4.00 10.62 -12.29
CA MET A 56 2.98 9.75 -12.91
C MET A 56 2.54 8.62 -12.00
N THR A 57 3.51 7.98 -11.33
CA THR A 57 3.20 6.88 -10.41
C THR A 57 2.34 7.37 -9.25
N GLU A 58 2.74 8.49 -8.63
CA GLU A 58 1.99 9.08 -7.53
C GLU A 58 0.59 9.49 -7.97
N LYS A 59 0.48 10.09 -9.16
CA LYS A 59 -0.81 10.52 -9.71
C LYS A 59 -1.73 9.33 -9.96
N SER A 60 -1.20 8.23 -10.50
CA SER A 60 -1.97 7.02 -10.75
C SER A 60 -2.47 6.42 -9.44
N LEU A 61 -1.62 6.35 -8.43
CA LEU A 61 -2.00 5.84 -7.12
C LEU A 61 -3.07 6.71 -6.47
N LYS A 62 -2.93 8.04 -6.55
CA LYS A 62 -3.93 8.95 -6.01
C LYS A 62 -5.27 8.77 -6.71
N SER A 63 -5.27 8.57 -8.01
CA SER A 63 -6.49 8.32 -8.77
C SER A 63 -7.21 7.06 -8.28
N ILE A 64 -6.46 6.00 -8.01
CA ILE A 64 -7.01 4.74 -7.49
C ILE A 64 -7.61 4.97 -6.10
N VAL A 65 -6.92 5.70 -5.24
CA VAL A 65 -7.41 6.02 -3.90
C VAL A 65 -8.71 6.84 -3.97
N ASP A 66 -8.74 7.83 -4.85
CA ASP A 66 -9.96 8.66 -5.04
C ASP A 66 -11.14 7.81 -5.48
N LYS A 67 -10.92 6.85 -6.38
CA LYS A 67 -11.97 5.92 -6.82
C LYS A 67 -12.44 5.04 -5.67
N ALA A 68 -11.53 4.55 -4.85
CA ALA A 68 -11.88 3.73 -3.69
C ALA A 68 -12.71 4.54 -2.70
N LYS A 69 -12.34 5.79 -2.44
CA LYS A 69 -13.05 6.66 -1.50
C LYS A 69 -14.43 7.05 -2.01
N ASN A 70 -14.65 7.00 -3.33
CA ASN A 70 -15.97 7.22 -3.90
C ASN A 70 -16.88 6.00 -3.77
N LYS A 71 -16.30 4.80 -3.64
CA LYS A 71 -17.05 3.56 -3.51
C LYS A 71 -17.32 3.19 -2.05
N TRP A 72 -16.39 3.49 -1.17
CA TRP A 72 -16.46 3.09 0.25
C TRP A 72 -16.12 4.26 1.14
N GLU A 73 -16.73 4.29 2.32
CA GLU A 73 -16.39 5.28 3.34
C GLU A 73 -15.11 4.83 4.05
N LEU A 74 -14.01 5.51 3.76
CA LEU A 74 -12.70 5.19 4.32
C LEU A 74 -12.19 6.35 5.17
N GLN A 75 -11.74 6.03 6.38
CA GLN A 75 -11.16 7.01 7.28
C GLN A 75 -9.70 7.29 6.95
N SER A 76 -8.99 6.28 6.43
CA SER A 76 -7.58 6.43 6.10
C SER A 76 -7.17 5.42 5.04
N VAL A 77 -6.30 5.85 4.15
CA VAL A 77 -5.67 4.98 3.14
C VAL A 77 -4.18 5.26 3.14
N THR A 78 -3.38 4.20 3.26
CA THR A 78 -1.93 4.29 3.16
C THR A 78 -1.46 3.42 2.02
N ILE A 79 -0.67 3.99 1.12
CA ILE A 79 0.02 3.25 0.07
C ILE A 79 1.49 3.65 0.11
N ILE A 80 2.37 2.65 0.25
CA ILE A 80 3.81 2.85 0.10
C ILE A 80 4.27 1.90 -0.98
N HIS A 81 4.77 2.44 -2.08
CA HIS A 81 5.26 1.66 -3.21
C HIS A 81 6.76 1.87 -3.33
N ARG A 82 7.51 0.78 -3.24
CA ARG A 82 8.97 0.84 -3.37
C ARG A 82 9.36 0.81 -4.84
N ILE A 83 10.49 1.42 -5.13
CA ILE A 83 11.10 1.47 -6.45
C ILE A 83 12.57 1.10 -6.33
N GLY A 84 13.21 0.90 -7.47
CA GLY A 84 14.62 0.58 -7.52
C GLY A 84 14.86 -0.92 -7.46
N LYS A 85 16.08 -1.30 -7.08
CA LYS A 85 16.51 -2.68 -7.07
C LYS A 85 16.06 -3.37 -5.79
N LEU A 86 15.30 -4.46 -5.93
CA LEU A 86 14.78 -5.24 -4.82
C LEU A 86 15.21 -6.69 -4.96
N ASP A 87 15.48 -7.34 -3.84
CA ASP A 87 15.87 -8.75 -3.79
C ASP A 87 14.66 -9.62 -3.46
N VAL A 88 14.80 -10.93 -3.68
CA VAL A 88 13.76 -11.91 -3.30
C VAL A 88 13.42 -11.74 -1.81
N ASN A 89 12.15 -11.78 -1.50
CA ASN A 89 11.56 -11.57 -0.19
C ASN A 89 11.51 -10.12 0.28
N ASP A 90 12.11 -9.18 -0.45
CA ASP A 90 11.96 -7.77 -0.10
C ASP A 90 10.50 -7.34 -0.26
N GLN A 91 10.07 -6.42 0.59
CA GLN A 91 8.75 -5.82 0.48
C GLN A 91 8.71 -4.87 -0.71
N ILE A 92 7.64 -4.93 -1.50
CA ILE A 92 7.44 -4.07 -2.67
C ILE A 92 6.45 -2.97 -2.36
N VAL A 93 5.32 -3.35 -1.79
CA VAL A 93 4.19 -2.44 -1.66
C VAL A 93 3.44 -2.73 -0.37
N LEU A 94 2.93 -1.67 0.23
CA LEU A 94 2.04 -1.73 1.38
C LEU A 94 0.76 -1.00 1.02
N VAL A 95 -0.38 -1.62 1.30
CA VAL A 95 -1.70 -0.97 1.25
C VAL A 95 -2.36 -1.17 2.60
N ILE A 96 -2.79 -0.07 3.22
CA ILE A 96 -3.57 -0.12 4.46
C ILE A 96 -4.85 0.66 4.20
N THR A 97 -5.99 0.02 4.48
CA THR A 97 -7.28 0.69 4.47
C THR A 97 -7.91 0.61 5.84
N ALA A 98 -8.41 1.75 6.31
CA ALA A 98 -9.04 1.85 7.61
C ALA A 98 -10.45 2.39 7.43
N SER A 99 -11.41 1.71 8.04
CA SER A 99 -12.82 2.05 7.93
C SER A 99 -13.52 1.77 9.26
N ARG A 100 -14.79 2.15 9.36
CA ARG A 100 -15.61 1.83 10.53
C ARG A 100 -15.88 0.34 10.62
N HIS A 101 -16.06 -0.33 9.48
CA HIS A 101 -16.49 -1.71 9.40
C HIS A 101 -15.55 -2.54 8.51
N ARG A 102 -15.43 -3.82 8.83
CA ARG A 102 -14.48 -4.69 8.13
C ARG A 102 -14.80 -4.90 6.66
N GLN A 103 -16.06 -4.88 6.26
CA GLN A 103 -16.42 -5.14 4.87
C GLN A 103 -15.80 -4.10 3.93
N GLU A 104 -15.94 -2.83 4.28
CA GLU A 104 -15.37 -1.74 3.49
C GLU A 104 -13.85 -1.78 3.51
N ALA A 105 -13.26 -2.15 4.66
CA ALA A 105 -11.81 -2.25 4.77
C ALA A 105 -11.25 -3.36 3.87
N PHE A 106 -11.86 -4.53 3.86
CA PHE A 106 -11.43 -5.62 3.00
C PHE A 106 -11.67 -5.30 1.52
N ASP A 107 -12.86 -4.84 1.18
CA ASP A 107 -13.21 -4.59 -0.21
C ASP A 107 -12.33 -3.50 -0.83
N SER A 108 -12.09 -2.43 -0.09
CA SER A 108 -11.26 -1.33 -0.58
C SER A 108 -9.79 -1.72 -0.70
N CYS A 109 -9.27 -2.49 0.23
CA CYS A 109 -7.90 -2.96 0.16
C CYS A 109 -7.70 -3.88 -1.05
N ASN A 110 -8.66 -4.76 -1.29
CA ASN A 110 -8.63 -5.64 -2.46
C ASN A 110 -8.74 -4.86 -3.77
N PHE A 111 -9.53 -3.80 -3.79
CA PHE A 111 -9.69 -2.96 -4.96
C PHE A 111 -8.41 -2.21 -5.33
N ILE A 112 -7.74 -1.68 -4.31
CA ILE A 112 -6.50 -0.92 -4.49
C ILE A 112 -5.35 -1.86 -4.81
#